data_06351d9c3fe36b7a9f3bd83cd9de6580
#
_entry.id   06351d9c3fe36b7a9f3bd83cd9de6580
#
_cell.length_a   1.000
_cell.length_b   1.000
_cell.length_c   1.000
_cell.angle_alpha   90.00
_cell.angle_beta   90.00
_cell.angle_gamma   90.00
#
_symmetry.space_group_name_H-M   'P 1'
#
loop_
_entity.id
_entity.type
_entity.pdbx_description
1 polymer ?
#
loop_
_entity_poly.entity_id
_entity_poly.type
_entity_poly.pdbx_seq_one_letter_code
_entity_poly.pdbx_strand_id
1 'polypeptide(L)'
;MANERPKDIYVITTAKKRDSGDWFGEAAAFGVTQYRDATVAGTITVDSWNNIGNYTDRRDAFFIFDEQRLVGSGAWVKAFQKIAKRNRWILLSGTPGDNWMDYAPVFIANGFYKNRTDFKFKHVIYEPFNKFPKIRMYINETKLELMRNDLLVEMPYPKHTKRFMNWLEVGYDVDIFKRIYKDRWNVFEERPVKDVAELFRLMRRAVNSDPSRLEMVRTLMKSH
;
A
#
# COMPACT_ATOMS: atom_id res chain seq x y z
N MET A 1 -23.29 8.33 -25.28
CA MET A 1 -22.44 8.67 -24.11
C MET A 1 -22.12 10.14 -24.21
N ALA A 2 -22.61 10.96 -23.28
CA ALA A 2 -22.28 12.38 -23.27
C ALA A 2 -20.75 12.48 -23.05
N ASN A 3 -20.07 13.11 -24.01
CA ASN A 3 -18.66 13.50 -23.86
C ASN A 3 -18.57 14.47 -22.67
N GLU A 4 -18.40 13.95 -21.48
CA GLU A 4 -18.05 14.81 -20.34
C GLU A 4 -16.73 15.49 -20.69
N ARG A 5 -16.68 16.80 -20.51
CA ARG A 5 -15.45 17.57 -20.70
C ARG A 5 -14.35 16.92 -19.89
N PRO A 6 -13.15 16.75 -20.45
CA PRO A 6 -12.04 16.18 -19.72
C PRO A 6 -11.76 16.99 -18.48
N LYS A 7 -11.79 16.33 -17.35
CA LYS A 7 -11.51 16.92 -16.04
C LYS A 7 -10.00 16.85 -15.78
N ASP A 8 -9.51 17.74 -14.93
CA ASP A 8 -8.14 17.62 -14.46
C ASP A 8 -7.94 16.25 -13.80
N ILE A 9 -6.89 15.55 -14.20
CA ILE A 9 -6.54 14.21 -13.72
C ILE A 9 -5.42 14.31 -12.70
N TYR A 10 -5.61 13.70 -11.56
CA TYR A 10 -4.60 13.60 -10.52
C TYR A 10 -4.24 12.13 -10.31
N VAL A 11 -2.97 11.80 -10.49
CA VAL A 11 -2.45 10.46 -10.21
C VAL A 11 -1.66 10.52 -8.90
N ILE A 12 -2.10 9.77 -7.91
CA ILE A 12 -1.42 9.61 -6.62
C ILE A 12 -0.80 8.22 -6.58
N THR A 13 0.52 8.16 -6.64
CA THR A 13 1.29 6.91 -6.77
C THR A 13 2.47 6.86 -5.81
N THR A 14 3.36 5.90 -5.95
CA THR A 14 4.60 5.86 -5.17
C THR A 14 5.57 6.96 -5.61
N ALA A 15 6.46 7.41 -4.72
CA ALA A 15 7.45 8.42 -5.07
C ALA A 15 8.34 7.95 -6.25
N LYS A 16 8.74 6.68 -6.25
CA LYS A 16 9.54 6.11 -7.34
C LYS A 16 8.84 6.19 -8.70
N LYS A 17 7.54 5.84 -8.75
CA LYS A 17 6.77 5.84 -9.99
C LYS A 17 6.40 7.25 -10.46
N ARG A 18 6.23 8.20 -9.52
CA ARG A 18 6.14 9.62 -9.85
C ARG A 18 7.42 10.10 -10.55
N ASP A 19 8.57 9.77 -9.96
CA ASP A 19 9.87 10.27 -10.42
C ASP A 19 10.34 9.60 -11.74
N SER A 20 9.80 8.42 -12.11
CA SER A 20 10.06 7.78 -13.39
C SER A 20 9.41 8.51 -14.58
N GLY A 21 8.34 9.27 -14.34
CA GLY A 21 7.63 9.98 -15.40
C GLY A 21 6.74 9.10 -16.29
N ASP A 22 6.62 7.80 -16.02
CA ASP A 22 5.88 6.83 -16.85
C ASP A 22 4.42 7.27 -17.11
N TRP A 23 3.77 7.83 -16.09
CA TRP A 23 2.40 8.30 -16.21
C TRP A 23 2.17 9.40 -17.23
N PHE A 24 3.19 10.24 -17.48
CA PHE A 24 3.08 11.29 -18.49
C PHE A 24 3.16 10.72 -19.90
N GLY A 25 3.99 9.68 -20.11
CA GLY A 25 4.06 8.96 -21.39
C GLY A 25 2.74 8.28 -21.72
N GLU A 26 2.14 7.59 -20.74
CA GLU A 26 0.85 6.94 -20.92
C GLU A 26 -0.28 7.96 -21.16
N ALA A 27 -0.31 9.06 -20.41
CA ALA A 27 -1.32 10.10 -20.58
C ALA A 27 -1.27 10.78 -21.95
N ALA A 28 -0.07 10.97 -22.50
CA ALA A 28 0.13 11.58 -23.81
C ALA A 28 -0.55 10.78 -24.93
N ALA A 29 -0.57 9.44 -24.83
CA ALA A 29 -1.27 8.59 -25.78
C ALA A 29 -2.80 8.84 -25.84
N PHE A 30 -3.36 9.45 -24.77
CA PHE A 30 -4.77 9.85 -24.68
C PHE A 30 -4.98 11.37 -24.90
N GLY A 31 -3.98 12.09 -25.39
CA GLY A 31 -4.06 13.54 -25.60
C GLY A 31 -4.11 14.37 -24.31
N VAL A 32 -3.65 13.80 -23.19
CA VAL A 32 -3.61 14.48 -21.90
C VAL A 32 -2.18 14.91 -21.59
N THR A 33 -1.98 16.18 -21.24
CA THR A 33 -0.64 16.75 -20.98
C THR A 33 -0.55 17.40 -19.62
N GLN A 34 0.67 17.76 -19.21
CA GLN A 34 0.91 18.50 -17.96
C GLN A 34 0.47 19.95 -18.04
N TYR A 35 0.38 20.49 -19.26
CA TYR A 35 0.12 21.89 -19.50
C TYR A 35 -1.27 22.09 -20.08
N ARG A 36 -1.97 23.08 -19.58
CA ARG A 36 -3.28 23.48 -20.10
C ARG A 36 -3.07 24.46 -21.24
N ASP A 37 -3.49 24.07 -22.44
CA ASP A 37 -3.62 24.97 -23.58
C ASP A 37 -5.00 24.79 -24.24
N ALA A 38 -5.33 25.64 -25.20
CA ALA A 38 -6.65 25.64 -25.84
C ALA A 38 -6.98 24.36 -26.63
N THR A 39 -5.95 23.55 -26.94
CA THR A 39 -6.06 22.32 -27.74
C THR A 39 -6.10 21.05 -26.87
N VAL A 40 -5.85 21.19 -25.57
CA VAL A 40 -5.69 20.06 -24.64
C VAL A 40 -7.00 19.74 -23.94
N ALA A 41 -7.35 18.48 -23.98
CA ALA A 41 -8.58 17.95 -23.42
C ALA A 41 -8.62 18.01 -21.88
N GLY A 42 -7.49 17.99 -21.20
CA GLY A 42 -7.37 18.06 -19.74
C GLY A 42 -5.91 18.06 -19.31
N THR A 43 -5.64 18.31 -18.03
CA THR A 43 -4.29 18.29 -17.47
C THR A 43 -4.09 17.07 -16.59
N ILE A 44 -2.86 16.55 -16.55
CA ILE A 44 -2.46 15.50 -15.63
C ILE A 44 -1.43 16.03 -14.62
N THR A 45 -1.67 15.74 -13.35
CA THR A 45 -0.74 15.98 -12.25
C THR A 45 -0.39 14.64 -11.61
N VAL A 46 0.89 14.31 -11.50
CA VAL A 46 1.35 13.07 -10.86
C VAL A 46 2.10 13.42 -9.58
N ASP A 47 1.69 12.83 -8.46
CA ASP A 47 2.33 13.08 -7.18
C ASP A 47 2.35 11.81 -6.30
N SER A 48 3.12 11.88 -5.21
CA SER A 48 3.28 10.76 -4.31
C SER A 48 2.20 10.74 -3.20
N TRP A 49 1.96 9.56 -2.66
CA TRP A 49 1.08 9.37 -1.51
C TRP A 49 1.45 10.24 -0.30
N ASN A 50 2.72 10.58 -0.14
CA ASN A 50 3.16 11.48 0.94
C ASN A 50 2.52 12.87 0.85
N ASN A 51 2.18 13.30 -0.35
CA ASN A 51 1.63 14.62 -0.65
C ASN A 51 0.11 14.62 -0.84
N ILE A 52 -0.58 13.48 -0.66
CA ILE A 52 -2.03 13.37 -0.89
C ILE A 52 -2.83 14.43 -0.13
N GLY A 53 -2.34 14.87 1.02
CA GLY A 53 -2.99 15.92 1.83
C GLY A 53 -3.21 17.23 1.08
N ASN A 54 -2.34 17.56 0.12
CA ASN A 54 -2.41 18.81 -0.68
C ASN A 54 -3.60 18.85 -1.63
N TYR A 55 -4.24 17.70 -1.86
CA TYR A 55 -5.33 17.56 -2.84
C TYR A 55 -6.72 17.45 -2.20
N THR A 56 -6.81 17.52 -0.87
CA THR A 56 -8.08 17.31 -0.15
C THR A 56 -9.18 18.33 -0.46
N ASP A 57 -8.84 19.48 -1.00
CA ASP A 57 -9.80 20.54 -1.34
C ASP A 57 -10.14 20.59 -2.83
N ARG A 58 -9.56 19.70 -3.65
CA ARG A 58 -9.90 19.57 -5.06
C ARG A 58 -11.32 19.03 -5.23
N ARG A 59 -12.00 19.53 -6.27
CA ARG A 59 -13.38 19.17 -6.62
C ARG A 59 -13.50 19.00 -8.13
N ASP A 60 -14.47 18.21 -8.55
CA ASP A 60 -14.80 18.00 -9.96
C ASP A 60 -13.64 17.50 -10.82
N ALA A 61 -12.67 16.83 -10.20
CA ALA A 61 -11.53 16.21 -10.82
C ALA A 61 -11.70 14.69 -10.94
N PHE A 62 -10.79 14.06 -11.66
CA PHE A 62 -10.66 12.61 -11.71
C PHE A 62 -9.36 12.17 -11.03
N PHE A 63 -9.46 11.27 -10.06
CA PHE A 63 -8.31 10.76 -9.33
C PHE A 63 -8.01 9.31 -9.70
N ILE A 64 -6.74 9.02 -9.96
CA ILE A 64 -6.19 7.67 -10.08
C ILE A 64 -5.29 7.44 -8.86
N PHE A 65 -5.70 6.54 -7.98
CA PHE A 65 -4.92 6.11 -6.83
C PHE A 65 -4.21 4.82 -7.19
N ASP A 66 -2.88 4.84 -7.25
CA ASP A 66 -2.08 3.77 -7.82
C ASP A 66 -1.10 3.17 -6.80
N GLU A 67 -0.94 1.84 -6.86
CA GLU A 67 0.02 1.05 -6.09
C GLU A 67 -0.05 1.23 -4.55
N GLN A 68 -1.19 1.57 -3.99
CA GLN A 68 -1.33 1.70 -2.54
C GLN A 68 -2.44 0.83 -1.98
N ARG A 69 -2.10 0.19 -0.88
CA ARG A 69 -3.06 -0.48 -0.02
C ARG A 69 -3.60 0.51 1.01
N LEU A 70 -4.83 0.91 0.83
CA LEU A 70 -5.51 1.87 1.71
C LEU A 70 -6.09 1.16 2.95
N VAL A 71 -5.23 0.85 3.90
CA VAL A 71 -5.61 0.15 5.12
C VAL A 71 -5.51 1.04 6.36
N GLY A 72 -6.25 0.68 7.40
CA GLY A 72 -6.18 1.38 8.67
C GLY A 72 -6.98 2.69 8.73
N SER A 73 -6.46 3.70 9.42
CA SER A 73 -7.11 5.00 9.67
C SER A 73 -6.11 6.17 9.68
N GLY A 74 -4.96 5.97 9.06
CA GLY A 74 -3.89 6.95 8.98
C GLY A 74 -4.24 8.20 8.16
N ALA A 75 -3.31 9.14 8.08
CA ALA A 75 -3.49 10.40 7.36
C ALA A 75 -3.86 10.20 5.88
N TRP A 76 -3.23 9.25 5.21
CA TRP A 76 -3.51 8.94 3.81
C TRP A 76 -4.95 8.46 3.59
N VAL A 77 -5.45 7.57 4.45
CA VAL A 77 -6.83 7.09 4.36
C VAL A 77 -7.82 8.24 4.57
N LYS A 78 -7.56 9.12 5.53
CA LYS A 78 -8.41 10.30 5.77
C LYS A 78 -8.42 11.26 4.58
N ALA A 79 -7.25 11.52 4.00
CA ALA A 79 -7.12 12.35 2.81
C ALA A 79 -7.85 11.72 1.61
N PHE A 80 -7.61 10.42 1.33
CA PHE A 80 -8.32 9.66 0.31
C PHE A 80 -9.83 9.77 0.45
N GLN A 81 -10.38 9.51 1.64
CA GLN A 81 -11.82 9.58 1.88
C GLN A 81 -12.40 10.99 1.67
N LYS A 82 -11.63 12.04 2.02
CA LYS A 82 -12.03 13.43 1.80
C LYS A 82 -12.06 13.78 0.30
N ILE A 83 -11.07 13.31 -0.46
CA ILE A 83 -10.99 13.49 -1.92
C ILE A 83 -12.11 12.70 -2.62
N ALA A 84 -12.27 11.44 -2.28
CA ALA A 84 -13.22 10.52 -2.91
C ALA A 84 -14.68 10.99 -2.81
N LYS A 85 -15.06 11.68 -1.72
CA LYS A 85 -16.40 12.23 -1.52
C LYS A 85 -16.78 13.35 -2.51
N ARG A 86 -15.80 13.98 -3.17
CA ARG A 86 -16.01 15.20 -3.97
C ARG A 86 -15.54 15.06 -5.41
N ASN A 87 -14.93 13.93 -5.73
CA ASN A 87 -14.31 13.68 -7.02
C ASN A 87 -14.66 12.28 -7.51
N ARG A 88 -14.55 12.06 -8.81
CA ARG A 88 -14.56 10.72 -9.40
C ARG A 88 -13.18 10.09 -9.21
N TRP A 89 -13.12 8.79 -9.00
CA TRP A 89 -11.85 8.14 -8.74
C TRP A 89 -11.85 6.66 -9.12
N ILE A 90 -10.66 6.13 -9.34
CA ILE A 90 -10.35 4.72 -9.41
C ILE A 90 -9.19 4.40 -8.47
N LEU A 91 -9.12 3.18 -7.98
CA LEU A 91 -8.02 2.66 -7.18
C LEU A 91 -7.43 1.45 -7.89
N LEU A 92 -6.14 1.53 -8.23
CA LEU A 92 -5.36 0.48 -8.85
C LEU A 92 -4.50 -0.19 -7.77
N SER A 93 -4.68 -1.48 -7.56
CA SER A 93 -3.89 -2.22 -6.57
C SER A 93 -3.83 -3.70 -6.94
N GLY A 94 -2.64 -4.27 -6.90
CA GLY A 94 -2.46 -5.72 -7.03
C GLY A 94 -2.84 -6.49 -5.75
N THR A 95 -3.00 -5.81 -4.62
CA THR A 95 -3.32 -6.39 -3.30
C THR A 95 -4.28 -5.49 -2.52
N PRO A 96 -5.57 -5.43 -2.90
CA PRO A 96 -6.52 -4.47 -2.32
C PRO A 96 -6.78 -4.68 -0.83
N GLY A 97 -6.65 -5.90 -0.32
CA GLY A 97 -6.79 -6.22 1.10
C GLY A 97 -6.67 -7.71 1.41
N ASP A 98 -6.24 -8.06 2.62
CA ASP A 98 -6.15 -9.45 3.10
C ASP A 98 -7.35 -9.81 3.98
N ASN A 99 -8.01 -8.82 4.55
CA ASN A 99 -9.16 -9.00 5.44
C ASN A 99 -10.19 -7.88 5.23
N TRP A 100 -11.40 -8.06 5.74
CA TRP A 100 -12.51 -7.13 5.52
C TRP A 100 -12.25 -5.71 6.07
N MET A 101 -11.47 -5.58 7.13
CA MET A 101 -11.09 -4.26 7.65
C MET A 101 -10.22 -3.46 6.67
N ASP A 102 -9.51 -4.13 5.77
CA ASP A 102 -8.69 -3.47 4.75
C ASP A 102 -9.56 -2.83 3.65
N TYR A 103 -10.74 -3.39 3.39
CA TYR A 103 -11.73 -2.83 2.46
C TYR A 103 -12.56 -1.68 3.05
N ALA A 104 -12.59 -1.55 4.39
CA ALA A 104 -13.42 -0.54 5.04
C ALA A 104 -13.21 0.90 4.51
N PRO A 105 -11.98 1.39 4.24
CA PRO A 105 -11.79 2.72 3.66
C PRO A 105 -12.47 2.90 2.30
N VAL A 106 -12.41 1.90 1.43
CA VAL A 106 -13.02 1.92 0.10
C VAL A 106 -14.55 1.85 0.20
N PHE A 107 -15.07 0.99 1.06
CA PHE A 107 -16.51 0.89 1.32
C PHE A 107 -17.09 2.20 1.87
N ILE A 108 -16.36 2.90 2.76
CA ILE A 108 -16.77 4.21 3.29
C ILE A 108 -16.71 5.26 2.17
N ALA A 109 -15.68 5.26 1.33
CA ALA A 109 -15.55 6.18 0.21
C ALA A 109 -16.70 6.04 -0.80
N ASN A 110 -17.23 4.83 -0.99
CA ASN A 110 -18.40 4.53 -1.82
C ASN A 110 -19.75 4.72 -1.10
N GLY A 111 -19.74 5.16 0.16
CA GLY A 111 -20.97 5.49 0.88
C GLY A 111 -21.71 4.30 1.50
N PHE A 112 -21.15 3.08 1.49
CA PHE A 112 -21.79 1.90 2.10
C PHE A 112 -21.83 2.00 3.62
N TYR A 113 -20.89 2.73 4.21
CA TYR A 113 -20.81 2.97 5.65
C TYR A 113 -20.51 4.45 5.92
N LYS A 114 -21.05 4.97 7.03
CA LYS A 114 -20.81 6.35 7.47
C LYS A 114 -19.34 6.58 7.85
N ASN A 115 -18.76 5.62 8.54
CA ASN A 115 -17.39 5.64 9.04
C ASN A 115 -16.92 4.25 9.47
N ARG A 116 -15.66 4.15 9.93
CA ARG A 116 -15.07 2.89 10.38
C ARG A 116 -15.78 2.28 11.58
N THR A 117 -16.33 3.08 12.47
CA THR A 117 -17.09 2.60 13.63
C THR A 117 -18.39 1.93 13.20
N ASP A 118 -19.11 2.53 12.26
CA ASP A 118 -20.32 1.96 11.66
C ASP A 118 -20.05 0.61 10.99
N PHE A 119 -18.94 0.51 10.24
CA PHE A 119 -18.49 -0.75 9.65
C PHE A 119 -18.20 -1.81 10.72
N LYS A 120 -17.41 -1.45 11.73
CA LYS A 120 -17.05 -2.36 12.82
C LYS A 120 -18.28 -2.87 13.58
N PHE A 121 -19.20 -1.98 13.90
CA PHE A 121 -20.42 -2.33 14.62
C PHE A 121 -21.26 -3.37 13.86
N LYS A 122 -21.30 -3.27 12.54
CA LYS A 122 -22.11 -4.16 11.69
C LYS A 122 -21.44 -5.49 11.35
N HIS A 123 -20.11 -5.55 11.40
CA HIS A 123 -19.38 -6.67 10.81
C HIS A 123 -18.28 -7.29 11.68
N VAL A 124 -17.87 -6.66 12.79
CA VAL A 124 -16.72 -7.14 13.55
C VAL A 124 -17.12 -7.62 14.94
N ILE A 125 -16.77 -8.85 15.26
CA ILE A 125 -16.83 -9.39 16.62
C ILE A 125 -15.41 -9.46 17.16
N TYR A 126 -15.21 -8.86 18.33
CA TYR A 126 -13.93 -8.87 19.03
C TYR A 126 -13.82 -10.01 20.02
N GLU A 127 -12.59 -10.45 20.29
CA GLU A 127 -12.32 -11.37 21.39
C GLU A 127 -12.62 -10.68 22.72
N PRO A 128 -13.38 -11.31 23.61
CA PRO A 128 -13.63 -10.79 24.95
C PRO A 128 -12.32 -10.80 25.78
N PHE A 129 -12.22 -9.89 26.73
CA PHE A 129 -11.16 -9.84 27.75
C PHE A 129 -9.73 -9.57 27.27
N ASN A 130 -9.54 -9.17 26.02
CA ASN A 130 -8.23 -8.75 25.54
C ASN A 130 -7.97 -7.28 25.84
N LYS A 131 -6.78 -6.97 26.39
CA LYS A 131 -6.32 -5.58 26.64
C LYS A 131 -6.33 -4.74 25.37
N PHE A 132 -6.04 -5.36 24.23
CA PHE A 132 -6.11 -4.73 22.91
C PHE A 132 -7.18 -5.45 22.08
N PRO A 133 -8.09 -4.70 21.40
CA PRO A 133 -9.14 -5.28 20.60
C PRO A 133 -8.58 -6.17 19.49
N LYS A 134 -8.75 -7.48 19.61
CA LYS A 134 -8.40 -8.46 18.58
C LYS A 134 -9.69 -8.94 17.91
N ILE A 135 -9.72 -8.91 16.59
CA ILE A 135 -10.86 -9.39 15.82
C ILE A 135 -10.93 -10.90 15.95
N ARG A 136 -12.05 -11.41 16.43
CA ARG A 136 -12.35 -12.83 16.52
C ARG A 136 -12.89 -13.36 15.21
N MET A 137 -13.87 -12.66 14.65
CA MET A 137 -14.51 -13.04 13.39
C MET A 137 -15.25 -11.86 12.75
N TYR A 138 -15.56 -12.02 11.48
CA TYR A 138 -16.47 -11.13 10.78
C TYR A 138 -17.87 -11.77 10.71
N ILE A 139 -18.91 -10.94 10.67
CA ILE A 139 -20.29 -11.35 10.46
C ILE A 139 -20.87 -10.68 9.21
N ASN A 140 -21.93 -11.29 8.66
CA ASN A 140 -22.55 -10.83 7.40
C ASN A 140 -21.56 -10.77 6.23
N GLU A 141 -20.67 -11.75 6.13
CA GLU A 141 -19.60 -11.78 5.11
C GLU A 141 -20.16 -11.84 3.70
N THR A 142 -21.27 -12.55 3.44
CA THR A 142 -21.92 -12.55 2.12
C THR A 142 -22.25 -11.14 1.64
N LYS A 143 -22.67 -10.24 2.54
CA LYS A 143 -22.93 -8.84 2.19
C LYS A 143 -21.63 -8.11 1.84
N LEU A 144 -20.52 -8.39 2.54
CA LEU A 144 -19.21 -7.80 2.26
C LEU A 144 -18.68 -8.29 0.91
N GLU A 145 -18.88 -9.58 0.59
CA GLU A 145 -18.51 -10.15 -0.70
C GLU A 145 -19.28 -9.51 -1.86
N LEU A 146 -20.58 -9.35 -1.72
CA LEU A 146 -21.40 -8.67 -2.72
C LEU A 146 -20.89 -7.24 -2.97
N MET A 147 -20.70 -6.44 -1.89
CA MET A 147 -20.17 -5.09 -2.01
C MET A 147 -18.77 -5.04 -2.63
N ARG A 148 -17.90 -5.99 -2.28
CA ARG A 148 -16.57 -6.09 -2.90
C ARG A 148 -16.69 -6.38 -4.40
N ASN A 149 -17.53 -7.32 -4.79
CA ASN A 149 -17.71 -7.71 -6.18
C ASN A 149 -18.34 -6.59 -7.03
N ASP A 150 -19.19 -5.76 -6.44
CA ASP A 150 -19.74 -4.58 -7.12
C ASP A 150 -18.67 -3.50 -7.40
N LEU A 151 -17.62 -3.43 -6.57
CA LEU A 151 -16.59 -2.40 -6.67
C LEU A 151 -15.32 -2.88 -7.38
N LEU A 152 -15.00 -4.16 -7.26
CA LEU A 152 -13.74 -4.71 -7.74
C LEU A 152 -13.88 -5.22 -9.17
N VAL A 153 -13.13 -4.61 -10.07
CA VAL A 153 -12.91 -5.17 -11.40
C VAL A 153 -11.64 -5.98 -11.37
N GLU A 154 -11.76 -7.29 -11.39
CA GLU A 154 -10.60 -8.18 -11.51
C GLU A 154 -10.09 -8.14 -12.96
N MET A 155 -8.80 -7.85 -13.11
CA MET A 155 -8.11 -7.95 -14.38
C MET A 155 -7.35 -9.29 -14.40
N PRO A 156 -7.91 -10.36 -15.00
CA PRO A 156 -7.24 -11.65 -15.06
C PRO A 156 -6.00 -11.50 -15.95
N TYR A 157 -4.83 -11.62 -15.34
CA TYR A 157 -3.57 -11.68 -16.05
C TYR A 157 -3.13 -13.14 -16.16
N PRO A 158 -3.01 -13.72 -17.35
CA PRO A 158 -2.50 -15.07 -17.51
C PRO A 158 -1.03 -15.10 -17.04
N LYS A 159 -0.81 -15.75 -15.91
CA LYS A 159 0.55 -15.96 -15.40
C LYS A 159 1.24 -16.99 -16.27
N HIS A 160 2.16 -16.55 -17.11
CA HIS A 160 3.02 -17.43 -17.91
C HIS A 160 4.12 -18.11 -17.09
N THR A 161 4.30 -17.70 -15.83
CA THR A 161 5.33 -18.23 -14.93
C THR A 161 4.71 -18.87 -13.71
N LYS A 162 5.23 -20.02 -13.30
CA LYS A 162 4.93 -20.65 -12.01
C LYS A 162 5.98 -20.16 -10.99
N ARG A 163 5.51 -19.70 -9.83
CA ARG A 163 6.40 -19.40 -8.71
C ARG A 163 6.54 -20.64 -7.84
N PHE A 164 7.78 -21.07 -7.63
CA PHE A 164 8.12 -22.07 -6.63
C PHE A 164 8.73 -21.35 -5.45
N MET A 165 8.27 -21.65 -4.25
CA MET A 165 8.82 -21.10 -3.03
C MET A 165 9.67 -22.19 -2.37
N ASN A 166 10.96 -22.00 -2.36
CA ASN A 166 11.90 -22.88 -1.66
C ASN A 166 12.39 -22.16 -0.39
N TRP A 167 12.32 -22.84 0.73
CA TRP A 167 12.89 -22.37 1.98
C TRP A 167 14.31 -22.88 2.10
N LEU A 168 15.26 -21.95 2.25
CA LEU A 168 16.65 -22.25 2.44
C LEU A 168 17.09 -21.71 3.79
N GLU A 169 17.60 -22.58 4.64
CA GLU A 169 18.21 -22.20 5.90
C GLU A 169 19.64 -21.74 5.65
N VAL A 170 19.95 -20.53 6.09
CA VAL A 170 21.29 -19.94 6.00
C VAL A 170 21.72 -19.51 7.39
N GLY A 171 22.91 -19.93 7.80
CA GLY A 171 23.49 -19.54 9.07
C GLY A 171 23.76 -18.04 9.18
N TYR A 172 24.03 -17.61 10.39
CA TYR A 172 24.51 -16.25 10.71
C TYR A 172 25.35 -16.30 11.98
N ASP A 173 26.14 -15.24 12.24
CA ASP A 173 26.93 -15.14 13.46
C ASP A 173 26.05 -14.98 14.69
N VAL A 174 25.89 -16.08 15.42
CA VAL A 174 25.03 -16.17 16.61
C VAL A 174 25.59 -15.33 17.77
N ASP A 175 26.91 -15.15 17.85
CA ASP A 175 27.53 -14.41 18.96
C ASP A 175 27.36 -12.90 18.77
N ILE A 176 27.51 -12.39 17.56
CA ILE A 176 27.14 -11.02 17.21
C ILE A 176 25.65 -10.76 17.52
N PHE A 177 24.77 -11.68 17.11
CA PHE A 177 23.34 -11.54 17.36
C PHE A 177 23.03 -11.52 18.87
N LYS A 178 23.65 -12.42 19.67
CA LYS A 178 23.49 -12.47 21.13
C LYS A 178 23.96 -11.20 21.81
N ARG A 179 25.11 -10.66 21.42
CA ARG A 179 25.62 -9.38 21.95
C ARG A 179 24.64 -8.24 21.69
N ILE A 180 24.07 -8.16 20.50
CA ILE A 180 23.06 -7.14 20.20
C ILE A 180 21.80 -7.38 21.04
N TYR A 181 21.27 -8.59 21.08
CA TYR A 181 19.99 -8.88 21.71
C TYR A 181 20.04 -8.89 23.23
N LYS A 182 21.01 -9.62 23.82
CA LYS A 182 21.13 -9.79 25.28
C LYS A 182 21.82 -8.61 25.94
N ASP A 183 22.98 -8.23 25.41
CA ASP A 183 23.84 -7.22 26.04
C ASP A 183 23.44 -5.80 25.66
N ARG A 184 22.48 -5.65 24.74
CA ARG A 184 22.03 -4.34 24.22
C ARG A 184 23.18 -3.51 23.67
N TRP A 185 24.14 -4.16 23.01
CA TRP A 185 25.35 -3.56 22.48
C TRP A 185 25.31 -3.47 20.95
N ASN A 186 25.54 -2.29 20.42
CA ASN A 186 25.73 -2.06 19.00
C ASN A 186 27.16 -2.42 18.61
N VAL A 187 27.36 -3.63 18.13
CA VAL A 187 28.70 -4.16 17.77
C VAL A 187 29.30 -3.47 16.54
N PHE A 188 28.52 -2.74 15.76
CA PHE A 188 28.98 -2.04 14.55
C PHE A 188 29.49 -0.63 14.83
N GLU A 189 29.04 -0.03 15.91
CA GLU A 189 29.40 1.35 16.33
C GLU A 189 30.01 1.38 17.73
N GLU A 190 30.27 0.22 18.32
CA GLU A 190 30.92 0.00 19.63
C GLU A 190 30.31 0.86 20.76
N ARG A 191 29.00 0.86 20.86
CA ARG A 191 28.24 1.63 21.86
C ARG A 191 26.97 0.90 22.31
N PRO A 192 26.35 1.32 23.44
CA PRO A 192 25.03 0.81 23.83
C PRO A 192 23.96 1.11 22.78
N VAL A 193 22.99 0.21 22.66
CA VAL A 193 21.78 0.38 21.84
C VAL A 193 20.91 1.49 22.44
N LYS A 194 20.47 2.44 21.63
CA LYS A 194 19.73 3.64 22.07
C LYS A 194 18.27 3.32 22.42
N ASP A 195 17.61 2.54 21.57
CA ASP A 195 16.18 2.27 21.67
C ASP A 195 15.80 0.91 21.03
N VAL A 196 14.53 0.54 21.17
CA VAL A 196 13.99 -0.72 20.64
C VAL A 196 13.99 -0.75 19.10
N ALA A 197 13.79 0.38 18.44
CA ALA A 197 13.80 0.43 16.98
C ALA A 197 15.22 0.18 16.43
N GLU A 198 16.24 0.77 17.08
CA GLU A 198 17.63 0.48 16.78
C GLU A 198 17.97 -0.98 17.03
N LEU A 199 17.51 -1.56 18.13
CA LEU A 199 17.72 -2.97 18.43
C LEU A 199 17.26 -3.88 17.27
N PHE A 200 16.01 -3.74 16.83
CA PHE A 200 15.50 -4.55 15.73
C PHE A 200 16.24 -4.31 14.41
N ARG A 201 16.65 -3.08 14.14
CA ARG A 201 17.47 -2.77 12.96
C ARG A 201 18.82 -3.47 13.00
N LEU A 202 19.49 -3.45 14.16
CA LEU A 202 20.79 -4.11 14.35
C LEU A 202 20.68 -5.63 14.27
N MET A 203 19.66 -6.23 14.87
CA MET A 203 19.39 -7.67 14.75
C MET A 203 19.20 -8.09 13.29
N ARG A 204 18.41 -7.31 12.51
CA ARG A 204 18.27 -7.54 11.06
C ARG A 204 19.58 -7.38 10.32
N ARG A 205 20.39 -6.37 10.69
CA ARG A 205 21.71 -6.16 10.09
C ARG A 205 22.61 -7.35 10.35
N ALA A 206 22.72 -7.84 11.58
CA ALA A 206 23.54 -9.01 11.93
C ALA A 206 23.18 -10.23 11.10
N VAL A 207 21.88 -10.51 10.93
CA VAL A 207 21.42 -11.67 10.16
C VAL A 207 21.59 -11.45 8.64
N ASN A 208 21.28 -10.26 8.12
CA ASN A 208 21.21 -10.03 6.68
C ASN A 208 22.57 -9.73 6.05
N SER A 209 23.53 -9.22 6.79
CA SER A 209 24.88 -8.88 6.29
C SER A 209 25.88 -10.01 6.50
N ASP A 210 25.45 -11.16 7.00
CA ASP A 210 26.35 -12.31 7.15
C ASP A 210 26.83 -12.80 5.77
N PRO A 211 28.13 -13.07 5.61
CA PRO A 211 28.72 -13.52 4.34
C PRO A 211 28.09 -14.80 3.79
N SER A 212 27.63 -15.70 4.66
CA SER A 212 26.98 -16.97 4.28
C SER A 212 25.75 -16.77 3.38
N ARG A 213 25.01 -15.67 3.58
CA ARG A 213 23.86 -15.31 2.73
C ARG A 213 24.28 -14.93 1.31
N LEU A 214 25.34 -14.14 1.19
CA LEU A 214 25.86 -13.76 -0.11
C LEU A 214 26.38 -14.98 -0.87
N GLU A 215 27.05 -15.88 -0.16
CA GLU A 215 27.60 -17.11 -0.75
C GLU A 215 26.49 -18.05 -1.22
N MET A 216 25.42 -18.20 -0.43
CA MET A 216 24.25 -18.97 -0.82
C MET A 216 23.61 -18.40 -2.09
N VAL A 217 23.41 -17.09 -2.16
CA VAL A 217 22.86 -16.43 -3.36
C VAL A 217 23.75 -16.67 -4.58
N ARG A 218 25.06 -16.52 -4.44
CA ARG A 218 26.03 -16.81 -5.52
C ARG A 218 25.96 -18.26 -6.01
N THR A 219 25.81 -19.19 -5.09
CA THR A 219 25.65 -20.63 -5.40
C THR A 219 24.38 -20.89 -6.19
N LEU A 220 23.26 -20.31 -5.75
CA LEU A 220 21.98 -20.41 -6.46
C LEU A 220 22.03 -19.81 -7.86
N MET A 221 22.67 -18.65 -8.03
CA MET A 221 22.85 -18.02 -9.35
C MET A 221 23.72 -18.81 -10.30
N LYS A 222 24.64 -19.65 -9.81
CA LYS A 222 25.46 -20.52 -10.64
C LYS A 222 24.77 -21.82 -11.03
N SER A 223 23.74 -22.22 -10.30
CA SER A 223 22.99 -23.45 -10.54
C SER A 223 21.79 -23.29 -11.48
N HIS A 224 21.51 -22.07 -11.90
CA HIS A 224 20.44 -21.69 -12.81
C HIS A 224 20.98 -20.84 -13.98
#